data_53b9e0bb9be0832224588deb070b5e9d
#
_entry.id   53b9e0bb9be0832224588deb070b5e9d
#
_cell.length_a   1.000
_cell.length_b   1.000
_cell.length_c   1.000
_cell.angle_alpha   90.00
_cell.angle_beta   90.00
_cell.angle_gamma   90.00
#
_symmetry.space_group_name_H-M   'P 1'
#
loop_
_entity.id
_entity.type
_entity.pdbx_description
1 polymer ?
#
loop_
_entity_poly.entity_id
_entity_poly.type
_entity_poly.pdbx_seq_one_letter_code
_entity_poly.pdbx_strand_id
1 'polypeptide(L)'
;MNATTKHLHALPFWDHLSDAEKDILCNNAYIRSFDRDSYILHSKAGEDIDLMMLIEGSVRAYLLSPDGRETTLFSLHDQSICIFSALSLFNQISFQVFLASDCCSKVLVVNMSIMKQLMQNNLYFRCFAYELIAERFNLVMGSMQRILFNSLEQRLAAFLVAEYNRCGKTHIQLTHNYIARYIGTSRE
;
A
#
# COMPACT_ATOMS: atom_id res chain seq x y z
N MET A 1 4.19 -27.20 2.41
CA MET A 1 4.18 -25.80 2.85
C MET A 1 3.00 -25.12 2.18
N ASN A 2 2.06 -24.55 2.94
CA ASN A 2 0.88 -23.90 2.39
C ASN A 2 1.33 -22.62 1.62
N ALA A 3 0.60 -22.23 0.56
CA ALA A 3 0.93 -21.03 -0.23
C ALA A 3 1.08 -19.78 0.64
N THR A 4 0.25 -19.61 1.66
CA THR A 4 0.30 -18.52 2.63
C THR A 4 1.63 -18.52 3.40
N THR A 5 2.11 -19.66 3.87
CA THR A 5 3.36 -19.78 4.63
C THR A 5 4.57 -19.31 3.82
N LYS A 6 4.62 -19.61 2.52
CA LYS A 6 5.70 -19.15 1.63
C LYS A 6 5.81 -17.62 1.61
N HIS A 7 4.68 -16.92 1.59
CA HIS A 7 4.66 -15.45 1.55
C HIS A 7 4.92 -14.81 2.91
N LEU A 8 4.58 -15.51 4.00
CA LEU A 8 4.94 -15.06 5.35
C LEU A 8 6.46 -15.02 5.56
N HIS A 9 7.21 -15.98 4.97
CA HIS A 9 8.67 -15.96 5.00
C HIS A 9 9.30 -14.75 4.28
N ALA A 10 8.57 -14.08 3.41
CA ALA A 10 9.03 -12.86 2.75
C ALA A 10 8.85 -11.59 3.61
N LEU A 11 8.19 -11.69 4.78
CA LEU A 11 8.07 -10.58 5.70
C LEU A 11 9.44 -10.20 6.28
N PRO A 12 9.86 -8.93 6.25
CA PRO A 12 11.21 -8.51 6.65
C PRO A 12 11.59 -8.86 8.09
N PHE A 13 10.60 -9.04 8.96
CA PHE A 13 10.78 -9.36 10.38
C PHE A 13 10.66 -10.87 10.68
N TRP A 14 10.39 -11.72 9.69
CA TRP A 14 10.10 -13.15 9.88
C TRP A 14 11.19 -13.90 10.65
N ASP A 15 12.46 -13.67 10.30
CA ASP A 15 13.59 -14.39 10.91
C ASP A 15 13.84 -13.99 12.37
N HIS A 16 13.25 -12.87 12.81
CA HIS A 16 13.33 -12.38 14.18
C HIS A 16 12.12 -12.76 15.05
N LEU A 17 11.24 -13.61 14.54
CA LEU A 17 10.10 -14.16 15.28
C LEU A 17 10.47 -15.47 15.95
N SER A 18 9.96 -15.68 17.16
CA SER A 18 9.95 -16.96 17.84
C SER A 18 9.04 -17.96 17.10
N ASP A 19 9.22 -19.25 17.35
CA ASP A 19 8.38 -20.29 16.72
C ASP A 19 6.91 -20.13 17.10
N ALA A 20 6.60 -19.75 18.32
CA ALA A 20 5.23 -19.46 18.76
C ALA A 20 4.61 -18.28 17.99
N GLU A 21 5.37 -17.20 17.74
CA GLU A 21 4.90 -16.05 16.96
C GLU A 21 4.69 -16.43 15.49
N LYS A 22 5.56 -17.27 14.92
CA LYS A 22 5.41 -17.81 13.56
C LYS A 22 4.15 -18.65 13.42
N ASP A 23 3.87 -19.53 14.39
CA ASP A 23 2.66 -20.35 14.40
C ASP A 23 1.40 -19.49 14.49
N ILE A 24 1.39 -18.47 15.33
CA ILE A 24 0.27 -17.53 15.44
C ILE A 24 0.05 -16.81 14.10
N LEU A 25 1.11 -16.33 13.45
CA LEU A 25 0.99 -15.68 12.14
C LEU A 25 0.46 -16.63 11.07
N CYS A 26 0.97 -17.86 11.00
CA CYS A 26 0.52 -18.87 10.04
C CYS A 26 -0.97 -19.18 10.17
N ASN A 27 -1.49 -19.18 11.39
CA ASN A 27 -2.90 -19.47 11.67
C ASN A 27 -3.84 -18.26 11.47
N ASN A 28 -3.31 -17.04 11.38
CA ASN A 28 -4.08 -15.79 11.27
C ASN A 28 -3.77 -14.99 10.00
N ALA A 29 -3.17 -15.64 9.01
CA ALA A 29 -2.87 -15.05 7.72
C ALA A 29 -3.61 -15.76 6.60
N TYR A 30 -4.09 -14.99 5.62
CA TYR A 30 -4.75 -15.53 4.44
C TYR A 30 -4.43 -14.68 3.20
N ILE A 31 -4.65 -15.25 2.02
CA ILE A 31 -4.46 -14.56 0.75
C ILE A 31 -5.82 -14.19 0.17
N ARG A 32 -5.96 -12.93 -0.25
CA ARG A 32 -7.11 -12.44 -1.03
C ARG A 32 -6.66 -12.06 -2.43
N SER A 33 -7.50 -12.41 -3.41
CA SER A 33 -7.34 -12.00 -4.80
C SER A 33 -8.37 -10.91 -5.12
N PHE A 34 -7.93 -9.94 -5.93
CA PHE A 34 -8.75 -8.82 -6.36
C PHE A 34 -8.62 -8.68 -7.87
N ASP A 35 -9.75 -8.48 -8.53
CA ASP A 35 -9.78 -8.14 -9.94
C ASP A 35 -9.35 -6.69 -10.17
N ARG A 36 -9.05 -6.37 -11.42
CA ARG A 36 -8.76 -5.00 -11.81
C ARG A 36 -9.89 -4.04 -11.42
N ASP A 37 -9.53 -2.84 -10.99
CA ASP A 37 -10.44 -1.77 -10.53
C ASP A 37 -11.31 -2.15 -9.31
N SER A 38 -10.95 -3.23 -8.57
CA SER A 38 -11.63 -3.62 -7.34
C SER A 38 -11.22 -2.75 -6.16
N TYR A 39 -12.18 -2.41 -5.33
CA TYR A 39 -11.91 -1.80 -4.03
C TYR A 39 -11.33 -2.85 -3.06
N ILE A 40 -10.16 -2.58 -2.53
CA ILE A 40 -9.48 -3.45 -1.55
C ILE A 40 -9.85 -3.01 -0.14
N LEU A 41 -9.82 -1.71 0.09
CA LEU A 41 -10.06 -1.10 1.39
C LEU A 41 -10.77 0.24 1.23
N HIS A 42 -11.76 0.44 2.10
CA HIS A 42 -12.29 1.74 2.46
C HIS A 42 -12.31 1.80 3.98
N SER A 43 -11.32 2.42 4.57
CA SER A 43 -11.27 2.61 6.03
C SER A 43 -11.77 3.99 6.40
N LYS A 44 -12.63 4.03 7.41
CA LYS A 44 -13.01 5.29 8.07
C LYS A 44 -11.97 5.64 9.13
N ALA A 45 -11.97 6.91 9.53
CA ALA A 45 -11.11 7.36 10.61
C ALA A 45 -11.34 6.51 11.89
N GLY A 46 -10.26 5.99 12.46
CA GLY A 46 -10.30 5.19 13.69
C GLY A 46 -10.59 3.69 13.50
N GLU A 47 -10.81 3.21 12.29
CA GLU A 47 -10.94 1.77 12.02
C GLU A 47 -9.56 1.11 11.89
N ASP A 48 -9.43 -0.09 12.47
CA ASP A 48 -8.23 -0.91 12.30
C ASP A 48 -8.14 -1.46 10.87
N ILE A 49 -6.97 -1.37 10.30
CA ILE A 49 -6.65 -1.91 8.98
C ILE A 49 -5.68 -3.07 9.17
N ASP A 50 -6.08 -4.27 8.76
CA ASP A 50 -5.23 -5.46 8.79
C ASP A 50 -3.89 -5.22 8.07
N LEU A 51 -2.83 -5.92 8.51
CA LEU A 51 -1.57 -5.87 7.78
C LEU A 51 -1.79 -6.45 6.38
N MET A 52 -1.46 -5.66 5.37
CA MET A 52 -1.56 -6.06 3.97
C MET A 52 -0.19 -5.98 3.29
N MET A 53 0.25 -7.09 2.69
CA MET A 53 1.42 -7.15 1.82
C MET A 53 0.98 -7.56 0.42
N LEU A 54 1.33 -6.75 -0.57
CA LEU A 54 1.07 -7.08 -1.96
C LEU A 54 2.02 -8.19 -2.41
N ILE A 55 1.46 -9.33 -2.81
CA ILE A 55 2.21 -10.48 -3.33
C ILE A 55 2.49 -10.31 -4.81
N GLU A 56 1.47 -9.89 -5.56
CA GLU A 56 1.48 -9.80 -7.02
C GLU A 56 0.51 -8.72 -7.46
N GLY A 57 0.88 -7.94 -8.47
CA GLY A 57 0.02 -6.94 -9.08
C GLY A 57 0.39 -5.50 -8.72
N SER A 58 -0.60 -4.62 -8.72
CA SER A 58 -0.45 -3.20 -8.40
C SER A 58 -1.68 -2.67 -7.68
N VAL A 59 -1.45 -1.99 -6.56
CA VAL A 59 -2.47 -1.38 -5.72
C VAL A 59 -2.13 0.07 -5.50
N ARG A 60 -3.07 0.96 -5.73
CA ARG A 60 -2.92 2.39 -5.46
C ARG A 60 -3.67 2.80 -4.20
N ALA A 61 -3.03 3.68 -3.44
CA ALA A 61 -3.63 4.39 -2.32
C ALA A 61 -4.03 5.79 -2.78
N TYR A 62 -5.26 6.20 -2.50
CA TYR A 62 -5.77 7.49 -2.95
C TYR A 62 -6.68 8.16 -1.92
N LEU A 63 -6.81 9.47 -2.06
CA LEU A 63 -7.80 10.28 -1.38
C LEU A 63 -8.94 10.58 -2.34
N LEU A 64 -10.13 10.73 -1.77
CA LEU A 64 -11.32 11.16 -2.48
C LEU A 64 -11.71 12.56 -2.02
N SER A 65 -11.80 13.48 -2.95
CA SER A 65 -12.28 14.82 -2.67
C SER A 65 -13.82 14.85 -2.51
N PRO A 66 -14.42 15.88 -1.89
CA PRO A 66 -15.87 15.96 -1.71
C PRO A 66 -16.67 15.92 -3.03
N ASP A 67 -16.08 16.36 -4.13
CA ASP A 67 -16.66 16.32 -5.48
C ASP A 67 -16.37 15.00 -6.22
N GLY A 68 -15.82 13.98 -5.53
CA GLY A 68 -15.60 12.63 -6.06
C GLY A 68 -14.35 12.46 -6.88
N ARG A 69 -13.41 13.42 -6.89
CA ARG A 69 -12.12 13.24 -7.58
C ARG A 69 -11.16 12.41 -6.77
N GLU A 70 -10.54 11.47 -7.44
CA GLU A 70 -9.49 10.63 -6.86
C GLU A 70 -8.11 11.28 -7.07
N THR A 71 -7.31 11.32 -6.02
CA THR A 71 -5.90 11.73 -6.09
C THR A 71 -5.03 10.63 -5.52
N THR A 72 -4.22 10.02 -6.35
CA THR A 72 -3.30 8.95 -5.93
C THR A 72 -2.18 9.54 -5.09
N LEU A 73 -2.00 8.99 -3.90
CA LEU A 73 -0.90 9.34 -3.00
C LEU A 73 0.37 8.56 -3.36
N PHE A 74 0.22 7.26 -3.52
CA PHE A 74 1.30 6.34 -3.91
C PHE A 74 0.71 5.03 -4.44
N SER A 75 1.56 4.26 -5.11
CA SER A 75 1.24 2.90 -5.54
C SER A 75 2.12 1.90 -4.81
N LEU A 76 1.52 0.74 -4.52
CA LEU A 76 2.18 -0.44 -4.01
C LEU A 76 2.43 -1.38 -5.18
N HIS A 77 3.62 -1.96 -5.22
CA HIS A 77 4.03 -2.96 -6.17
C HIS A 77 4.48 -4.22 -5.43
N ASP A 78 4.85 -5.25 -6.17
CA ASP A 78 5.19 -6.56 -5.61
C ASP A 78 6.05 -6.49 -4.34
N GLN A 79 5.66 -7.27 -3.33
CA GLN A 79 6.26 -7.38 -2.01
C GLN A 79 6.20 -6.10 -1.13
N SER A 80 5.44 -5.08 -1.56
CA SER A 80 5.25 -3.88 -0.74
C SER A 80 4.23 -4.10 0.37
N ILE A 81 4.56 -3.62 1.58
CA ILE A 81 3.63 -3.61 2.72
C ILE A 81 2.88 -2.28 2.75
N CYS A 82 1.58 -2.35 3.01
CA CYS A 82 0.71 -1.18 3.08
C CYS A 82 0.99 -0.36 4.34
N ILE A 83 1.32 0.93 4.18
CA ILE A 83 1.59 1.83 5.31
C ILE A 83 0.40 2.02 6.24
N PHE A 84 -0.82 1.99 5.71
CA PHE A 84 -2.01 2.21 6.54
C PHE A 84 -2.17 1.12 7.58
N SER A 85 -1.69 -0.09 7.28
CA SER A 85 -1.55 -1.16 8.27
C SER A 85 -0.60 -0.77 9.41
N ALA A 86 0.53 -0.13 9.10
CA ALA A 86 1.46 0.34 10.13
C ALA A 86 0.86 1.50 10.94
N LEU A 87 0.15 2.44 10.32
CA LEU A 87 -0.55 3.52 11.04
C LEU A 87 -1.64 3.00 11.97
N SER A 88 -2.34 1.92 11.60
CA SER A 88 -3.33 1.25 12.45
C SER A 88 -2.71 0.68 13.74
N LEU A 89 -1.44 0.24 13.71
CA LEU A 89 -0.73 -0.20 14.91
C LEU A 89 -0.66 0.88 15.99
N PHE A 90 -0.66 2.14 15.58
CA PHE A 90 -0.54 3.30 16.47
C PHE A 90 -1.87 4.02 16.71
N ASN A 91 -2.99 3.50 16.19
CA ASN A 91 -4.32 4.14 16.24
C ASN A 91 -4.31 5.60 15.73
N GLN A 92 -3.50 5.90 14.71
CA GLN A 92 -3.23 7.27 14.23
C GLN A 92 -3.94 7.62 12.92
N ILE A 93 -4.83 6.76 12.40
CA ILE A 93 -5.55 7.08 11.17
C ILE A 93 -6.73 8.01 11.50
N SER A 94 -6.58 9.30 11.14
CA SER A 94 -7.58 10.34 11.36
C SER A 94 -8.31 10.77 10.08
N PHE A 95 -8.06 10.12 8.94
CA PHE A 95 -8.64 10.45 7.64
C PHE A 95 -9.10 9.18 6.91
N GLN A 96 -9.94 9.37 5.90
CA GLN A 96 -10.41 8.25 5.08
C GLN A 96 -9.32 7.83 4.09
N VAL A 97 -9.12 6.53 3.98
CA VAL A 97 -8.13 5.92 3.08
C VAL A 97 -8.83 4.95 2.17
N PHE A 98 -8.46 5.02 0.90
CA PHE A 98 -8.96 4.13 -0.12
C PHE A 98 -7.79 3.38 -0.77
N LEU A 99 -7.97 2.07 -0.95
CA LEU A 99 -7.09 1.23 -1.74
C LEU A 99 -7.89 0.58 -2.86
N ALA A 100 -7.35 0.62 -4.07
CA ALA A 100 -7.91 -0.06 -5.22
C ALA A 100 -6.82 -0.75 -6.04
N SER A 101 -7.17 -1.88 -6.65
CA SER A 101 -6.28 -2.61 -7.54
C SER A 101 -6.26 -1.99 -8.94
N ASP A 102 -5.09 -1.77 -9.51
CA ASP A 102 -4.92 -1.30 -10.89
C ASP A 102 -4.91 -2.46 -11.91
N CYS A 103 -4.66 -3.66 -11.44
CA CYS A 103 -4.68 -4.91 -12.21
C CYS A 103 -5.10 -6.06 -11.30
N CYS A 104 -5.23 -7.28 -11.84
CA CYS A 104 -5.43 -8.46 -11.00
C CYS A 104 -4.31 -8.55 -9.97
N SER A 105 -4.66 -8.58 -8.70
CA SER A 105 -3.71 -8.46 -7.59
C SER A 105 -3.98 -9.51 -6.51
N LYS A 106 -2.92 -9.95 -5.85
CA LYS A 106 -2.98 -10.86 -4.69
C LYS A 106 -2.36 -10.18 -3.49
N VAL A 107 -3.05 -10.22 -2.38
CA VAL A 107 -2.64 -9.58 -1.13
C VAL A 107 -2.62 -10.61 0.00
N LEU A 108 -1.50 -10.71 0.69
CA LEU A 108 -1.41 -11.40 1.98
C LEU A 108 -2.00 -10.46 3.04
N VAL A 109 -2.93 -10.99 3.82
CA VAL A 109 -3.60 -10.26 4.90
C VAL A 109 -3.30 -10.97 6.21
N VAL A 110 -2.91 -10.20 7.23
CA VAL A 110 -2.71 -10.69 8.60
C VAL A 110 -3.53 -9.83 9.55
N ASN A 111 -4.26 -10.47 10.45
CA ASN A 111 -5.14 -9.79 11.39
C ASN A 111 -4.39 -8.76 12.26
N MET A 112 -4.93 -7.54 12.36
CA MET A 112 -4.32 -6.43 13.09
C MET A 112 -4.16 -6.71 14.59
N SER A 113 -5.02 -7.51 15.21
CA SER A 113 -4.87 -7.87 16.63
C SER A 113 -3.57 -8.62 16.91
N ILE A 114 -3.15 -9.50 16.00
CA ILE A 114 -1.88 -10.22 16.08
C ILE A 114 -0.70 -9.27 15.90
N MET A 115 -0.82 -8.32 14.95
CA MET A 115 0.22 -7.30 14.74
C MET A 115 0.39 -6.41 15.97
N LYS A 116 -0.70 -6.05 16.65
CA LYS A 116 -0.64 -5.29 17.92
C LYS A 116 0.03 -6.08 19.04
N GLN A 117 -0.19 -7.40 19.12
CA GLN A 117 0.53 -8.26 20.07
C GLN A 117 2.03 -8.32 19.77
N LEU A 118 2.42 -8.49 18.50
CA LEU A 118 3.83 -8.45 18.10
C LEU A 118 4.47 -7.09 18.41
N MET A 119 3.75 -6.00 18.20
CA MET A 119 4.22 -4.64 18.50
C MET A 119 4.58 -4.47 19.99
N GLN A 120 3.88 -5.14 20.89
CA GLN A 120 4.13 -5.09 22.33
C GLN A 120 5.32 -5.97 22.74
N ASN A 121 5.46 -7.15 22.14
CA ASN A 121 6.32 -8.21 22.64
C ASN A 121 7.62 -8.39 21.84
N ASN A 122 7.67 -7.93 20.58
CA ASN A 122 8.81 -8.14 19.69
C ASN A 122 9.45 -6.81 19.28
N LEU A 123 10.69 -6.60 19.72
CA LEU A 123 11.43 -5.36 19.46
C LEU A 123 11.73 -5.18 17.96
N TYR A 124 12.09 -6.24 17.25
CA TYR A 124 12.42 -6.17 15.82
C TYR A 124 11.21 -5.78 14.99
N PHE A 125 10.05 -6.39 15.28
CA PHE A 125 8.81 -5.97 14.63
C PHE A 125 8.46 -4.50 14.90
N ARG A 126 8.69 -4.03 16.13
CA ARG A 126 8.47 -2.63 16.50
C ARG A 126 9.38 -1.68 15.73
N CYS A 127 10.67 -1.99 15.63
CA CYS A 127 11.62 -1.20 14.83
C CYS A 127 11.20 -1.18 13.35
N PHE A 128 10.89 -2.35 12.79
CA PHE A 128 10.39 -2.46 11.42
C PHE A 128 9.14 -1.60 11.17
N ALA A 129 8.17 -1.58 12.08
CA ALA A 129 6.96 -0.75 11.94
C ALA A 129 7.29 0.75 11.91
N TYR A 130 8.23 1.23 12.74
CA TYR A 130 8.69 2.61 12.71
C TYR A 130 9.45 2.95 11.43
N GLU A 131 10.32 2.08 10.97
CA GLU A 131 11.07 2.25 9.70
C GLU A 131 10.11 2.32 8.51
N LEU A 132 9.10 1.44 8.46
CA LEU A 132 8.08 1.46 7.42
C LEU A 132 7.32 2.79 7.40
N ILE A 133 6.95 3.35 8.56
CA ILE A 133 6.28 4.65 8.64
C ILE A 133 7.20 5.75 8.15
N ALA A 134 8.45 5.77 8.58
CA ALA A 134 9.42 6.80 8.18
C ALA A 134 9.66 6.78 6.65
N GLU A 135 9.84 5.59 6.07
CA GLU A 135 9.99 5.42 4.62
C GLU A 135 8.77 5.96 3.86
N ARG A 136 7.57 5.57 4.29
CA ARG A 136 6.33 5.95 3.59
C ARG A 136 5.97 7.42 3.80
N PHE A 137 6.32 7.99 4.95
CA PHE A 137 6.20 9.44 5.16
C PHE A 137 6.96 10.22 4.08
N ASN A 138 8.19 9.82 3.77
CA ASN A 138 8.97 10.44 2.70
C ASN A 138 8.28 10.33 1.32
N LEU A 139 7.66 9.19 1.01
CA LEU A 139 6.92 9.02 -0.24
C LEU A 139 5.68 9.95 -0.32
N VAL A 140 4.94 10.07 0.77
CA VAL A 140 3.77 10.97 0.83
C VAL A 140 4.22 12.43 0.72
N MET A 141 5.26 12.83 1.45
CA MET A 141 5.81 14.19 1.37
C MET A 141 6.32 14.53 -0.03
N GLY A 142 7.00 13.59 -0.70
CA GLY A 142 7.41 13.75 -2.09
C GLY A 142 6.22 13.90 -3.06
N SER A 143 5.13 13.19 -2.82
CA SER A 143 3.91 13.34 -3.61
C SER A 143 3.24 14.70 -3.38
N MET A 144 3.14 15.14 -2.13
CA MET A 144 2.65 16.48 -1.80
C MET A 144 3.50 17.58 -2.43
N GLN A 145 4.83 17.46 -2.36
CA GLN A 145 5.74 18.42 -2.99
C GLN A 145 5.50 18.53 -4.50
N ARG A 146 5.32 17.39 -5.19
CA ARG A 146 4.99 17.37 -6.62
C ARG A 146 3.66 18.06 -6.92
N ILE A 147 2.64 17.82 -6.11
CA ILE A 147 1.32 18.43 -6.31
C ILE A 147 1.36 19.95 -6.09
N LEU A 148 2.10 20.41 -5.08
CA LEU A 148 2.14 21.82 -4.67
C LEU A 148 3.04 22.67 -5.58
N PHE A 149 4.15 22.14 -6.08
CA PHE A 149 5.19 22.93 -6.71
C PHE A 149 5.44 22.62 -8.18
N ASN A 150 4.98 21.46 -8.69
CA ASN A 150 5.18 21.12 -10.09
C ASN A 150 3.97 21.51 -10.94
N SER A 151 4.22 22.01 -12.14
CA SER A 151 3.18 22.24 -13.13
C SER A 151 2.52 20.92 -13.58
N LEU A 152 1.37 20.99 -14.24
CA LEU A 152 0.67 19.81 -14.76
C LEU A 152 1.58 19.03 -15.73
N GLU A 153 2.28 19.73 -16.62
CA GLU A 153 3.19 19.14 -17.61
C GLU A 153 4.36 18.42 -16.92
N GLN A 154 4.92 19.01 -15.88
CA GLN A 154 5.98 18.39 -15.09
C GLN A 154 5.51 17.13 -14.39
N ARG A 155 4.30 17.13 -13.82
CA ARG A 155 3.69 15.95 -13.18
C ARG A 155 3.41 14.85 -14.19
N LEU A 156 2.89 15.22 -15.37
CA LEU A 156 2.65 14.28 -16.47
C LEU A 156 3.97 13.67 -16.98
N ALA A 157 4.99 14.49 -17.20
CA ALA A 157 6.30 13.99 -17.63
C ALA A 157 6.91 13.02 -16.62
N ALA A 158 6.88 13.37 -15.33
CA ALA A 158 7.38 12.52 -14.25
C ALA A 158 6.61 11.18 -14.18
N PHE A 159 5.28 11.22 -14.33
CA PHE A 159 4.45 10.02 -14.38
C PHE A 159 4.81 9.12 -15.57
N LEU A 160 4.93 9.67 -16.77
CA LEU A 160 5.28 8.90 -17.97
C LEU A 160 6.67 8.26 -17.88
N VAL A 161 7.64 8.97 -17.31
CA VAL A 161 9.00 8.43 -17.05
C VAL A 161 8.94 7.28 -16.04
N ALA A 162 8.16 7.42 -14.95
CA ALA A 162 8.00 6.36 -13.97
C ALA A 162 7.35 5.11 -14.59
N GLU A 163 6.31 5.28 -15.42
CA GLU A 163 5.65 4.18 -16.12
C GLU A 163 6.58 3.50 -17.15
N TYR A 164 7.37 4.29 -17.88
CA TYR A 164 8.39 3.75 -18.79
C TYR A 164 9.40 2.87 -18.04
N ASN A 165 9.94 3.38 -16.94
CA ASN A 165 10.92 2.63 -16.14
C ASN A 165 10.32 1.36 -15.54
N ARG A 166 9.03 1.38 -15.16
CA ARG A 166 8.32 0.23 -14.62
C ARG A 166 8.03 -0.84 -15.67
N CYS A 167 7.58 -0.42 -16.85
CA CYS A 167 7.13 -1.35 -17.90
C CYS A 167 8.25 -1.77 -18.85
N GLY A 168 9.32 -0.99 -18.98
CA GLY A 168 10.41 -1.22 -19.93
C GLY A 168 9.97 -1.13 -21.41
N LYS A 169 8.77 -0.59 -21.67
CA LYS A 169 8.17 -0.53 -23.02
C LYS A 169 8.14 0.92 -23.53
N THR A 170 8.48 1.10 -24.80
CA THR A 170 8.42 2.41 -25.47
C THR A 170 6.99 2.87 -25.79
N HIS A 171 6.02 1.98 -25.74
CA HIS A 171 4.61 2.29 -25.95
C HIS A 171 3.81 1.94 -24.70
N ILE A 172 3.12 2.94 -24.16
CA ILE A 172 2.29 2.83 -22.94
C ILE A 172 0.84 3.07 -23.39
N GLN A 173 -0.06 2.09 -23.14
CA GLN A 173 -1.48 2.23 -23.36
C GLN A 173 -2.18 2.56 -22.04
N LEU A 174 -2.53 3.82 -21.87
CA LEU A 174 -3.21 4.32 -20.67
C LEU A 174 -4.42 5.17 -21.08
N THR A 175 -5.48 5.12 -20.28
CA THR A 175 -6.62 6.02 -20.46
C THR A 175 -6.33 7.38 -19.83
N HIS A 176 -6.94 8.45 -20.35
CA HIS A 176 -6.84 9.77 -19.77
C HIS A 176 -7.33 9.79 -18.31
N ASN A 177 -8.37 9.02 -17.97
CA ASN A 177 -8.83 8.88 -16.60
C ASN A 177 -7.76 8.28 -15.66
N TYR A 178 -7.04 7.26 -16.14
CA TYR A 178 -5.95 6.65 -15.37
C TYR A 178 -4.85 7.68 -15.10
N ILE A 179 -4.41 8.39 -16.15
CA ILE A 179 -3.40 9.45 -16.01
C ILE A 179 -3.87 10.53 -15.04
N ALA A 180 -5.09 11.05 -15.23
CA ALA A 180 -5.65 12.11 -14.39
C ALA A 180 -5.66 11.76 -12.89
N ARG A 181 -6.02 10.52 -12.53
CA ARG A 181 -5.97 10.01 -11.15
C ARG A 181 -4.56 10.06 -10.55
N TYR A 182 -3.54 9.72 -11.35
CA TYR A 182 -2.15 9.69 -10.88
C TYR A 182 -1.52 11.08 -10.75
N ILE A 183 -1.84 12.00 -11.64
CA ILE A 183 -1.28 13.36 -11.61
C ILE A 183 -2.12 14.35 -10.81
N GLY A 184 -3.28 13.92 -10.27
CA GLY A 184 -4.14 14.74 -9.41
C GLY A 184 -4.82 15.89 -10.17
N THR A 185 -5.41 15.60 -11.35
CA THR A 185 -6.13 16.58 -12.17
C THR A 185 -7.48 16.05 -12.65
N SER A 186 -8.25 16.90 -13.32
CA SER A 186 -9.43 16.46 -14.08
C SER A 186 -9.03 15.74 -15.37
N ARG A 187 -10.00 15.04 -15.96
CA ARG A 187 -9.79 14.30 -17.22
C ARG A 187 -9.54 15.24 -18.42
N GLU A 188 -10.02 16.47 -18.36
CA GLU A 188 -9.97 17.49 -19.41
C GLU A 188 -8.61 18.16 -19.51
#